data_c21d20ccba562fce4f82e26436160abc
#
_entry.id   c21d20ccba562fce4f82e26436160abc
#
_cell.length_a   1.000
_cell.length_b   1.000
_cell.length_c   1.000
_cell.angle_alpha   90.00
_cell.angle_beta   90.00
_cell.angle_gamma   90.00
#
_symmetry.space_group_name_H-M   'P 1'
#
loop_
_entity.id
_entity.type
_entity.pdbx_description
1 polymer ?
#
loop_
_entity_poly.entity_id
_entity_poly.type
_entity_poly.pdbx_seq_one_letter_code
_entity_poly.pdbx_strand_id
1 'polypeptide(L)'
;LRYTRGPWSFSLENPQTTVATYRGNGTRLNSGDDTVPDITARWAQRGAWGHVTVAAMARNLRYDGRTDTGIAASLSGRVNVGSNDDLRYMVSGGQGIGRYLGFALGADSVLDAEGELHSQDGYGGFVAWRHAFSPKLRGNLVYSGAWLDNDAQWTGALVTERAQSWRVNLIYSPFPKLDLGAELSHAQRRLENGEAGDLNRLHTHVKYSF
;
A
#
# COMPACT_ATOMS: atom_id res chain seq x y z
N LEU A 1 19.60 -1.04 -6.45
CA LEU A 1 20.67 -0.11 -6.13
C LEU A 1 20.10 1.15 -5.51
N ARG A 2 20.70 1.67 -4.42
CA ARG A 2 20.21 2.89 -3.76
C ARG A 2 21.37 3.83 -3.45
N TYR A 3 21.14 5.12 -3.73
CA TYR A 3 22.03 6.22 -3.34
C TYR A 3 21.29 7.19 -2.43
N THR A 4 21.92 7.61 -1.31
CA THR A 4 21.32 8.56 -0.35
C THR A 4 22.30 9.68 -0.04
N ARG A 5 21.82 10.93 -0.12
CA ARG A 5 22.58 12.13 0.25
C ARG A 5 21.65 13.15 0.93
N GLY A 6 21.93 13.44 2.20
CA GLY A 6 21.08 14.32 3.00
C GLY A 6 19.64 13.80 3.07
N PRO A 7 18.64 14.65 2.79
CA PRO A 7 17.24 14.24 2.81
C PRO A 7 16.80 13.40 1.58
N TRP A 8 17.65 13.29 0.56
CA TRP A 8 17.33 12.66 -0.72
C TRP A 8 17.79 11.22 -0.80
N SER A 9 16.99 10.38 -1.40
CA SER A 9 17.35 9.00 -1.80
C SER A 9 16.83 8.72 -3.19
N PHE A 10 17.63 8.04 -4.00
CA PHE A 10 17.30 7.57 -5.34
C PHE A 10 17.54 6.08 -5.39
N SER A 11 16.64 5.32 -6.02
CA SER A 11 16.80 3.87 -6.18
C SER A 11 16.55 3.45 -7.63
N LEU A 12 17.26 2.39 -8.01
CA LEU A 12 16.92 1.51 -9.12
C LEU A 12 16.46 0.20 -8.50
N GLU A 13 15.21 -0.19 -8.75
CA GLU A 13 14.60 -1.36 -8.17
C GLU A 13 14.40 -2.46 -9.21
N ASN A 14 14.34 -3.70 -8.77
CA ASN A 14 14.11 -4.82 -9.69
C ASN A 14 12.74 -4.67 -10.34
N PRO A 15 12.66 -4.62 -11.68
CA PRO A 15 11.39 -4.49 -12.37
C PRO A 15 10.57 -5.76 -12.21
N GLN A 16 9.28 -5.57 -12.05
CA GLN A 16 8.30 -6.66 -12.09
C GLN A 16 6.95 -6.08 -12.42
N THR A 17 6.42 -6.40 -13.58
CA THR A 17 5.10 -6.02 -14.02
C THR A 17 4.11 -7.13 -13.72
N THR A 18 3.01 -6.79 -13.07
CA THR A 18 1.85 -7.67 -12.91
C THR A 18 0.77 -7.27 -13.90
N VAL A 19 0.25 -8.24 -14.64
CA VAL A 19 -0.68 -8.02 -15.74
C VAL A 19 -2.00 -8.74 -15.48
N ALA A 20 -3.11 -8.03 -15.53
CA ALA A 20 -4.43 -8.63 -15.57
C ALA A 20 -4.73 -9.09 -17.00
N THR A 21 -5.18 -10.33 -17.14
CA THR A 21 -5.56 -10.86 -18.46
C THR A 21 -6.89 -10.27 -18.93
N TYR A 22 -7.06 -10.11 -20.24
CA TYR A 22 -8.30 -9.63 -20.83
C TYR A 22 -9.50 -10.44 -20.32
N ARG A 23 -10.48 -9.75 -19.70
CA ARG A 23 -11.67 -10.34 -19.06
C ARG A 23 -11.37 -11.49 -18.09
N GLY A 24 -10.15 -11.51 -17.54
CA GLY A 24 -9.69 -12.58 -16.64
C GLY A 24 -10.25 -12.54 -15.22
N ASN A 25 -11.10 -11.55 -14.90
CA ASN A 25 -11.78 -11.45 -13.60
C ASN A 25 -10.84 -11.59 -12.40
N GLY A 26 -9.70 -10.89 -12.46
CA GLY A 26 -8.69 -10.89 -11.41
C GLY A 26 -7.57 -11.93 -11.59
N THR A 27 -7.57 -12.70 -12.67
CA THR A 27 -6.41 -13.51 -13.06
C THR A 27 -5.25 -12.59 -13.39
N ARG A 28 -4.11 -12.80 -12.72
CA ARG A 28 -2.90 -12.00 -12.86
C ARG A 28 -1.72 -12.87 -13.23
N LEU A 29 -0.91 -12.36 -14.14
CA LEU A 29 0.35 -12.93 -14.55
C LEU A 29 1.48 -12.02 -14.09
N ASN A 30 2.64 -12.59 -13.80
CA ASN A 30 3.87 -11.83 -13.67
C ASN A 30 4.53 -11.80 -15.03
N SER A 31 4.93 -10.62 -15.49
CA SER A 31 5.79 -10.50 -16.66
C SER A 31 7.13 -11.20 -16.38
N GLY A 32 7.66 -11.88 -17.37
CA GLY A 32 8.99 -12.49 -17.32
C GLY A 32 10.02 -11.73 -18.16
N ASP A 33 9.62 -10.66 -18.84
CA ASP A 33 10.42 -9.94 -19.83
C ASP A 33 10.73 -8.47 -19.45
N ASP A 34 10.49 -8.09 -18.20
CA ASP A 34 10.88 -6.79 -17.67
C ASP A 34 12.41 -6.63 -17.70
N THR A 35 12.91 -5.54 -18.32
CA THR A 35 14.34 -5.27 -18.48
C THR A 35 14.79 -3.93 -17.93
N VAL A 36 13.88 -2.97 -17.79
CA VAL A 36 14.18 -1.61 -17.31
C VAL A 36 13.85 -1.50 -15.82
N PRO A 37 14.81 -1.17 -14.95
CA PRO A 37 14.55 -1.00 -13.53
C PRO A 37 13.49 0.08 -13.24
N ASP A 38 12.68 -0.13 -12.20
CA ASP A 38 11.85 0.93 -11.63
C ASP A 38 12.75 2.00 -11.01
N ILE A 39 12.48 3.27 -11.31
CA ILE A 39 13.25 4.41 -10.80
C ILE A 39 12.42 5.08 -9.71
N THR A 40 13.01 5.26 -8.52
CA THR A 40 12.35 5.98 -7.44
C THR A 40 13.19 7.13 -6.92
N ALA A 41 12.52 8.21 -6.55
CA ALA A 41 13.10 9.37 -5.86
C ALA A 41 12.32 9.61 -4.57
N ARG A 42 13.03 9.88 -3.48
CA ARG A 42 12.44 10.12 -2.17
C ARG A 42 13.12 11.30 -1.49
N TRP A 43 12.33 12.19 -0.94
CA TRP A 43 12.77 13.24 -0.03
C TRP A 43 12.15 13.00 1.36
N ALA A 44 12.95 13.17 2.42
CA ALA A 44 12.48 13.00 3.80
C ALA A 44 13.03 14.09 4.71
N GLN A 45 12.14 14.73 5.46
CA GLN A 45 12.48 15.72 6.47
C GLN A 45 12.06 15.23 7.86
N ARG A 46 12.91 15.46 8.86
CA ARG A 46 12.68 15.07 10.26
C ARG A 46 12.92 16.24 11.20
N GLY A 47 12.17 16.27 12.29
CA GLY A 47 12.30 17.29 13.34
C GLY A 47 11.63 16.83 14.64
N ALA A 48 11.62 17.69 15.63
CA ALA A 48 10.94 17.42 16.91
C ALA A 48 9.43 17.18 16.73
N TRP A 49 8.81 17.76 15.69
CA TRP A 49 7.41 17.59 15.35
C TRP A 49 7.07 16.21 14.76
N GLY A 50 8.09 15.46 14.31
CA GLY A 50 7.90 14.18 13.63
C GLY A 50 8.73 14.07 12.35
N HIS A 51 8.13 13.56 11.28
CA HIS A 51 8.75 13.50 9.96
C HIS A 51 7.72 13.50 8.84
N VAL A 52 8.14 13.94 7.68
CA VAL A 52 7.42 13.84 6.41
C VAL A 52 8.32 13.20 5.35
N THR A 53 7.73 12.42 4.48
CA THR A 53 8.40 11.80 3.33
C THR A 53 7.53 12.00 2.10
N VAL A 54 8.13 12.46 1.02
CA VAL A 54 7.53 12.49 -0.32
C VAL A 54 8.34 11.56 -1.20
N ALA A 55 7.68 10.75 -2.00
CA ALA A 55 8.33 9.86 -2.96
C ALA A 55 7.62 9.93 -4.31
N ALA A 56 8.38 9.70 -5.38
CA ALA A 56 7.86 9.54 -6.72
C ALA A 56 8.54 8.34 -7.38
N MET A 57 7.85 7.75 -8.35
CA MET A 57 8.29 6.55 -9.06
C MET A 57 7.95 6.68 -10.54
N ALA A 58 8.84 6.19 -11.39
CA ALA A 58 8.60 5.95 -12.81
C ALA A 58 8.97 4.51 -13.15
N ARG A 59 8.15 3.85 -13.96
CA ARG A 59 8.27 2.44 -14.33
C ARG A 59 8.10 2.27 -15.82
N ASN A 60 8.79 1.30 -16.38
CA ASN A 60 8.47 0.73 -17.67
C ASN A 60 7.75 -0.60 -17.43
N LEU A 61 6.46 -0.64 -17.72
CA LEU A 61 5.65 -1.85 -17.67
C LEU A 61 5.85 -2.62 -18.96
N ARG A 62 6.09 -3.94 -18.88
CA ARG A 62 6.36 -4.74 -20.07
C ARG A 62 5.71 -6.11 -19.96
N TYR A 63 5.14 -6.58 -21.07
CA TYR A 63 4.60 -7.92 -21.21
C TYR A 63 4.55 -8.34 -22.68
N ASP A 64 5.15 -9.47 -23.01
CA ASP A 64 5.17 -10.06 -24.36
C ASP A 64 5.59 -9.04 -25.46
N GLY A 65 6.67 -8.29 -25.17
CA GLY A 65 7.21 -7.27 -26.06
C GLY A 65 6.44 -5.95 -26.10
N ARG A 66 5.26 -5.85 -25.51
CA ARG A 66 4.49 -4.61 -25.38
C ARG A 66 4.95 -3.84 -24.17
N THR A 67 4.83 -2.52 -24.23
CA THR A 67 5.30 -1.63 -23.16
C THR A 67 4.29 -0.54 -22.87
N ASP A 68 4.19 -0.16 -21.59
CA ASP A 68 3.50 1.03 -21.14
C ASP A 68 4.29 1.67 -19.99
N THR A 69 3.91 2.87 -19.57
CA THR A 69 4.61 3.64 -18.53
C THR A 69 3.74 3.76 -17.28
N GLY A 70 4.33 3.47 -16.12
CA GLY A 70 3.73 3.75 -14.82
C GLY A 70 4.39 4.95 -14.15
N ILE A 71 3.59 5.83 -13.55
CA ILE A 71 4.06 6.98 -12.75
C ILE A 71 3.21 7.06 -11.49
N ALA A 72 3.87 7.14 -10.33
CA ALA A 72 3.18 7.23 -9.06
C ALA A 72 3.89 8.14 -8.07
N ALA A 73 3.12 8.63 -7.10
CA ALA A 73 3.63 9.44 -6.00
C ALA A 73 3.10 8.95 -4.66
N SER A 74 3.83 9.27 -3.59
CA SER A 74 3.47 8.94 -2.22
C SER A 74 3.84 10.08 -1.27
N LEU A 75 2.95 10.34 -0.32
CA LEU A 75 3.18 11.20 0.84
C LEU A 75 2.95 10.39 2.10
N SER A 76 3.92 10.38 3.00
CA SER A 76 3.79 9.68 4.28
C SER A 76 4.50 10.42 5.42
N GLY A 77 4.10 10.11 6.64
CA GLY A 77 4.74 10.76 7.77
C GLY A 77 4.17 10.37 9.12
N ARG A 78 4.73 11.03 10.13
CA ARG A 78 4.26 11.02 11.51
C ARG A 78 4.34 12.43 12.08
N VAL A 79 3.29 12.84 12.75
CA VAL A 79 3.21 14.10 13.50
C VAL A 79 3.02 13.77 14.97
N ASN A 80 3.90 14.30 15.84
CA ASN A 80 3.73 14.20 17.29
C ASN A 80 2.69 15.23 17.73
N VAL A 81 1.70 14.79 18.52
CA VAL A 81 0.61 15.62 19.05
C VAL A 81 0.68 15.59 20.56
N GLY A 82 1.18 16.68 21.17
CA GLY A 82 1.46 16.69 22.60
C GLY A 82 2.53 15.68 23.01
N SER A 83 2.43 15.15 24.22
CA SER A 83 3.40 14.20 24.81
C SER A 83 3.04 12.73 24.62
N ASN A 84 1.76 12.44 24.40
CA ASN A 84 1.24 11.07 24.47
C ASN A 84 0.68 10.54 23.16
N ASP A 85 0.55 11.41 22.14
CA ASP A 85 -0.08 11.09 20.88
C ASP A 85 0.86 11.23 19.70
N ASP A 86 0.66 10.38 18.70
CA ASP A 86 1.19 10.61 17.37
C ASP A 86 0.14 10.23 16.30
N LEU A 87 0.12 10.99 15.23
CA LEU A 87 -0.66 10.72 14.04
C LEU A 87 0.30 10.24 12.92
N ARG A 88 -0.01 9.11 12.31
CA ARG A 88 0.74 8.54 11.19
C ARG A 88 -0.16 8.45 9.98
N TYR A 89 0.40 8.73 8.82
CA TYR A 89 -0.36 8.71 7.58
C TYR A 89 0.51 8.29 6.40
N MET A 90 -0.14 7.73 5.41
CA MET A 90 0.40 7.50 4.09
C MET A 90 -0.73 7.58 3.07
N VAL A 91 -0.46 8.24 1.95
CA VAL A 91 -1.27 8.16 0.74
C VAL A 91 -0.33 7.94 -0.44
N SER A 92 -0.71 7.06 -1.34
CA SER A 92 0.02 6.76 -2.56
C SER A 92 -0.98 6.61 -3.69
N GLY A 93 -0.62 7.05 -4.89
CA GLY A 93 -1.49 6.93 -6.05
C GLY A 93 -0.74 7.17 -7.34
N GLY A 94 -1.29 6.67 -8.44
CA GLY A 94 -0.75 6.82 -9.79
C GLY A 94 -1.10 5.66 -10.69
N GLN A 95 -0.43 5.64 -11.83
CA GLN A 95 -0.55 4.63 -12.89
C GLN A 95 0.47 3.52 -12.71
N GLY A 96 0.09 2.28 -12.96
CA GLY A 96 0.96 1.13 -12.84
C GLY A 96 1.43 0.86 -11.39
N ILE A 97 0.63 1.26 -10.39
CA ILE A 97 0.99 1.21 -8.97
C ILE A 97 0.55 -0.08 -8.27
N GLY A 98 -0.18 -0.98 -8.94
CA GLY A 98 -0.83 -2.14 -8.32
C GLY A 98 0.07 -2.93 -7.38
N ARG A 99 1.29 -3.21 -7.78
CA ARG A 99 2.32 -3.89 -6.98
C ARG A 99 2.65 -3.14 -5.67
N TYR A 100 2.60 -1.82 -5.67
CA TYR A 100 2.98 -0.96 -4.55
C TYR A 100 1.82 -0.60 -3.61
N LEU A 101 0.56 -0.87 -4.01
CA LEU A 101 -0.61 -0.68 -3.14
C LEU A 101 -0.76 -1.77 -2.08
N GLY A 102 0.03 -2.85 -2.17
CA GLY A 102 0.04 -3.94 -1.20
C GLY A 102 -1.12 -4.93 -1.37
N PHE A 103 -0.98 -6.10 -0.73
CA PHE A 103 -1.96 -7.19 -0.71
C PHE A 103 -2.42 -7.70 -2.09
N ALA A 104 -1.75 -7.30 -3.16
CA ALA A 104 -2.11 -7.70 -4.51
C ALA A 104 -3.61 -7.45 -4.84
N LEU A 105 -4.13 -6.30 -4.44
CA LEU A 105 -5.52 -5.90 -4.67
C LEU A 105 -5.81 -5.68 -6.16
N GLY A 106 -4.84 -5.16 -6.93
CA GLY A 106 -4.92 -4.93 -8.37
C GLY A 106 -3.63 -5.35 -9.08
N ALA A 107 -3.65 -5.35 -10.40
CA ALA A 107 -2.49 -5.49 -11.25
C ALA A 107 -1.86 -4.11 -11.55
N ASP A 108 -0.63 -4.09 -12.09
CA ASP A 108 0.00 -2.86 -12.56
C ASP A 108 -0.59 -2.43 -13.92
N SER A 109 -1.01 -3.42 -14.72
CA SER A 109 -1.53 -3.22 -16.06
C SER A 109 -2.57 -4.27 -16.43
N VAL A 110 -3.30 -4.04 -17.52
CA VAL A 110 -4.29 -4.93 -18.10
C VAL A 110 -4.08 -5.08 -19.60
N LEU A 111 -4.42 -6.23 -20.16
CA LEU A 111 -4.48 -6.44 -21.60
C LEU A 111 -5.89 -6.09 -22.11
N ASP A 112 -5.96 -5.38 -23.23
CA ASP A 112 -7.21 -5.19 -23.96
C ASP A 112 -7.53 -6.40 -24.87
N ALA A 113 -8.56 -6.26 -25.72
CA ALA A 113 -9.01 -7.32 -26.64
C ALA A 113 -7.98 -7.63 -27.75
N GLU A 114 -7.19 -6.65 -28.12
CA GLU A 114 -6.13 -6.72 -29.13
C GLU A 114 -4.81 -7.21 -28.52
N GLY A 115 -4.77 -7.36 -27.20
CA GLY A 115 -3.61 -7.78 -26.42
C GLY A 115 -2.61 -6.63 -26.20
N GLU A 116 -3.01 -5.37 -26.38
CA GLU A 116 -2.18 -4.23 -26.02
C GLU A 116 -2.18 -4.02 -24.49
N LEU A 117 -1.08 -3.48 -23.98
CA LEU A 117 -0.84 -3.31 -22.55
C LEU A 117 -1.23 -1.89 -22.12
N HIS A 118 -2.10 -1.79 -21.11
CA HIS A 118 -2.54 -0.52 -20.54
C HIS A 118 -2.26 -0.50 -19.03
N SER A 119 -1.63 0.56 -18.54
CA SER A 119 -1.42 0.77 -17.10
C SER A 119 -2.75 0.95 -16.37
N GLN A 120 -2.84 0.42 -15.15
CA GLN A 120 -4.01 0.58 -14.29
C GLN A 120 -3.75 1.65 -13.24
N ASP A 121 -4.74 2.52 -13.03
CA ASP A 121 -4.71 3.55 -12.02
C ASP A 121 -5.18 3.02 -10.68
N GLY A 122 -4.62 3.58 -9.61
CA GLY A 122 -5.04 3.25 -8.28
C GLY A 122 -4.48 4.20 -7.24
N TYR A 123 -5.13 4.25 -6.10
CA TYR A 123 -4.65 4.99 -4.94
C TYR A 123 -5.03 4.27 -3.66
N GLY A 124 -4.25 4.50 -2.62
CA GLY A 124 -4.52 3.92 -1.33
C GLY A 124 -3.71 4.59 -0.23
N GLY A 125 -4.05 4.27 1.00
CA GLY A 125 -3.35 4.84 2.14
C GLY A 125 -3.94 4.44 3.47
N PHE A 126 -3.39 5.04 4.50
CA PHE A 126 -3.90 4.88 5.86
C PHE A 126 -3.70 6.15 6.69
N VAL A 127 -4.51 6.27 7.72
CA VAL A 127 -4.31 7.16 8.86
C VAL A 127 -4.37 6.34 10.15
N ALA A 128 -3.44 6.60 11.05
CA ALA A 128 -3.35 5.91 12.34
C ALA A 128 -3.10 6.92 13.45
N TRP A 129 -3.93 6.86 14.47
CA TRP A 129 -3.72 7.60 15.71
C TRP A 129 -3.21 6.63 16.77
N ARG A 130 -2.10 7.00 17.41
CA ARG A 130 -1.54 6.29 18.56
C ARG A 130 -1.68 7.16 19.80
N HIS A 131 -2.19 6.57 20.89
CA HIS A 131 -2.27 7.18 22.21
C HIS A 131 -1.54 6.34 23.26
N ALA A 132 -0.73 6.98 24.08
CA ALA A 132 -0.11 6.35 25.25
C ALA A 132 -0.92 6.71 26.52
N PHE A 133 -1.75 5.79 26.99
CA PHE A 133 -2.54 5.95 28.22
C PHE A 133 -1.65 5.99 29.47
N SER A 134 -0.53 5.26 29.42
CA SER A 134 0.48 5.23 30.48
C SER A 134 1.82 4.76 29.89
N PRO A 135 2.94 4.78 30.66
CA PRO A 135 4.21 4.21 30.19
C PRO A 135 4.13 2.72 29.81
N LYS A 136 3.09 2.00 30.30
CA LYS A 136 2.91 0.57 30.06
C LYS A 136 1.74 0.23 29.15
N LEU A 137 0.85 1.16 28.83
CA LEU A 137 -0.35 0.91 28.04
C LEU A 137 -0.46 1.91 26.91
N ARG A 138 -0.56 1.41 25.66
CA ARG A 138 -0.77 2.20 24.45
C ARG A 138 -1.85 1.57 23.59
N GLY A 139 -2.54 2.39 22.82
CA GLY A 139 -3.53 1.95 21.84
C GLY A 139 -3.32 2.62 20.50
N ASN A 140 -3.85 2.01 19.45
CA ASN A 140 -3.91 2.60 18.14
C ASN A 140 -5.31 2.43 17.54
N LEU A 141 -5.75 3.47 16.83
CA LEU A 141 -6.89 3.43 15.93
C LEU A 141 -6.36 3.66 14.52
N VAL A 142 -6.70 2.77 13.58
CA VAL A 142 -6.21 2.81 12.21
C VAL A 142 -7.38 2.69 11.25
N TYR A 143 -7.39 3.54 10.24
CA TYR A 143 -8.21 3.38 9.03
C TYR A 143 -7.28 3.24 7.84
N SER A 144 -7.58 2.30 6.93
CA SER A 144 -6.89 2.16 5.66
C SER A 144 -7.86 1.88 4.53
N GLY A 145 -7.50 2.31 3.33
CA GLY A 145 -8.29 2.06 2.14
C GLY A 145 -7.43 2.04 0.88
N ALA A 146 -7.92 1.34 -0.13
CA ALA A 146 -7.39 1.34 -1.49
C ALA A 146 -8.55 1.32 -2.48
N TRP A 147 -8.38 2.02 -3.59
CA TRP A 147 -9.32 2.15 -4.69
C TRP A 147 -8.56 1.92 -5.98
N LEU A 148 -9.16 1.17 -6.87
CA LEU A 148 -8.61 0.82 -8.17
C LEU A 148 -9.57 1.34 -9.23
N ASP A 149 -9.04 2.01 -10.24
CA ASP A 149 -9.80 2.48 -11.40
C ASP A 149 -9.63 1.43 -12.51
N ASN A 150 -10.54 0.46 -12.52
CA ASN A 150 -10.49 -0.64 -13.47
C ASN A 150 -11.38 -0.34 -14.68
N ASP A 151 -10.88 -0.57 -15.88
CA ASP A 151 -11.76 -0.70 -17.03
C ASP A 151 -12.38 -2.10 -17.03
N ALA A 152 -13.64 -2.20 -16.59
CA ALA A 152 -14.35 -3.47 -16.49
C ALA A 152 -14.58 -4.15 -17.87
N GLN A 153 -14.46 -3.42 -18.98
CA GLN A 153 -14.50 -4.01 -20.32
C GLN A 153 -13.26 -4.86 -20.58
N TRP A 154 -12.14 -4.48 -19.99
CA TRP A 154 -10.86 -5.19 -20.13
C TRP A 154 -10.61 -6.17 -18.97
N THR A 155 -10.85 -5.75 -17.74
CA THR A 155 -10.56 -6.59 -16.55
C THR A 155 -11.63 -7.65 -16.27
N GLY A 156 -12.86 -7.43 -16.73
CA GLY A 156 -14.05 -8.11 -16.21
C GLY A 156 -14.52 -7.46 -14.89
N ALA A 157 -15.70 -7.85 -14.44
CA ALA A 157 -16.37 -7.19 -13.30
C ALA A 157 -16.11 -7.84 -11.93
N LEU A 158 -15.35 -8.95 -11.87
CA LEU A 158 -15.03 -9.64 -10.60
C LEU A 158 -13.68 -9.20 -10.00
N VAL A 159 -13.18 -8.04 -10.40
CA VAL A 159 -11.97 -7.42 -9.84
C VAL A 159 -12.31 -6.49 -8.68
N THR A 160 -11.32 -6.20 -7.84
CA THR A 160 -11.50 -5.28 -6.71
C THR A 160 -11.67 -3.84 -7.21
N GLU A 161 -12.80 -3.20 -6.88
CA GLU A 161 -13.01 -1.76 -6.99
C GLU A 161 -12.34 -1.05 -5.81
N ARG A 162 -12.64 -1.52 -4.58
CA ARG A 162 -12.10 -0.94 -3.35
C ARG A 162 -11.98 -1.93 -2.23
N ALA A 163 -11.05 -1.65 -1.33
CA ALA A 163 -10.92 -2.35 -0.05
C ALA A 163 -10.66 -1.33 1.07
N GLN A 164 -11.32 -1.51 2.22
CA GLN A 164 -11.22 -0.62 3.37
C GLN A 164 -11.10 -1.44 4.65
N SER A 165 -10.43 -0.90 5.67
CA SER A 165 -10.41 -1.55 6.98
C SER A 165 -10.30 -0.55 8.12
N TRP A 166 -10.90 -0.93 9.26
CA TRP A 166 -10.73 -0.30 10.55
C TRP A 166 -10.06 -1.27 11.51
N ARG A 167 -9.13 -0.75 12.33
CA ARG A 167 -8.45 -1.53 13.36
C ARG A 167 -8.33 -0.72 14.62
N VAL A 168 -8.60 -1.37 15.74
CA VAL A 168 -8.33 -0.82 17.08
C VAL A 168 -7.55 -1.85 17.88
N ASN A 169 -6.46 -1.43 18.50
CA ASN A 169 -5.66 -2.32 19.32
C ASN A 169 -5.23 -1.66 20.63
N LEU A 170 -4.95 -2.53 21.61
CA LEU A 170 -4.30 -2.18 22.87
C LEU A 170 -3.06 -3.05 23.04
N ILE A 171 -1.98 -2.44 23.50
CA ILE A 171 -0.71 -3.11 23.77
C ILE A 171 -0.28 -2.77 25.18
N TYR A 172 -0.14 -3.80 26.02
CA TYR A 172 0.31 -3.70 27.40
C TYR A 172 1.72 -4.24 27.55
N SER A 173 2.63 -3.44 28.11
CA SER A 173 4.04 -3.76 28.36
C SER A 173 4.28 -3.81 29.88
N PRO A 174 4.00 -4.95 30.55
CA PRO A 174 4.09 -5.05 32.02
C PRO A 174 5.51 -4.81 32.55
N PHE A 175 6.51 -5.26 31.81
CA PHE A 175 7.93 -5.04 32.08
C PHE A 175 8.71 -4.91 30.79
N PRO A 176 9.99 -4.43 30.82
CA PRO A 176 10.81 -4.30 29.63
C PRO A 176 10.87 -5.58 28.82
N LYS A 177 10.85 -5.44 27.48
CA LYS A 177 10.96 -6.54 26.51
C LYS A 177 9.73 -7.43 26.35
N LEU A 178 8.64 -7.29 27.13
CA LEU A 178 7.40 -8.05 26.94
C LEU A 178 6.25 -7.11 26.52
N ASP A 179 5.66 -7.40 25.37
CA ASP A 179 4.41 -6.81 24.90
C ASP A 179 3.32 -7.88 24.81
N LEU A 180 2.16 -7.56 25.37
CA LEU A 180 0.91 -8.31 25.23
C LEU A 180 -0.06 -7.45 24.44
N GLY A 181 -0.63 -7.93 23.35
CA GLY A 181 -1.51 -7.13 22.51
C GLY A 181 -2.78 -7.85 22.10
N ALA A 182 -3.84 -7.06 21.92
CA ALA A 182 -5.09 -7.49 21.30
C ALA A 182 -5.54 -6.45 20.27
N GLU A 183 -6.04 -6.91 19.14
CA GLU A 183 -6.55 -6.08 18.03
C GLU A 183 -7.89 -6.63 17.55
N LEU A 184 -8.85 -5.74 17.40
CA LEU A 184 -10.09 -5.95 16.67
C LEU A 184 -9.95 -5.26 15.31
N SER A 185 -10.31 -5.94 14.24
CA SER A 185 -10.33 -5.37 12.90
C SER A 185 -11.61 -5.74 12.16
N HIS A 186 -12.08 -4.80 11.36
CA HIS A 186 -13.13 -4.98 10.37
C HIS A 186 -12.59 -4.55 9.02
N ALA A 187 -12.78 -5.37 8.00
CA ALA A 187 -12.38 -5.06 6.62
C ALA A 187 -13.54 -5.35 5.67
N GLN A 188 -13.66 -4.55 4.64
CA GLN A 188 -14.63 -4.72 3.55
C GLN A 188 -13.91 -4.64 2.22
N ARG A 189 -14.28 -5.51 1.30
CA ARG A 189 -13.88 -5.49 -0.12
C ARG A 189 -15.11 -5.41 -0.99
N ARG A 190 -15.08 -4.56 -2.02
CA ARG A 190 -16.11 -4.45 -3.05
C ARG A 190 -15.49 -4.72 -4.42
N LEU A 191 -16.26 -5.40 -5.27
CA LEU A 191 -15.91 -5.69 -6.66
C LEU A 191 -16.62 -4.71 -7.60
N GLU A 192 -16.16 -4.63 -8.86
CA GLU A 192 -16.75 -3.78 -9.91
C GLU A 192 -18.21 -4.14 -10.23
N ASN A 193 -18.61 -5.39 -10.05
CA ASN A 193 -20.02 -5.81 -10.22
C ASN A 193 -20.93 -5.40 -9.04
N GLY A 194 -20.39 -4.71 -8.03
CA GLY A 194 -21.10 -4.26 -6.84
C GLY A 194 -21.18 -5.27 -5.70
N GLU A 195 -20.75 -6.53 -5.90
CA GLU A 195 -20.66 -7.51 -4.83
C GLU A 195 -19.67 -7.04 -3.76
N ALA A 196 -19.99 -7.29 -2.50
CA ALA A 196 -19.12 -6.93 -1.37
C ALA A 196 -19.05 -8.09 -0.37
N GLY A 197 -17.89 -8.19 0.27
CA GLY A 197 -17.66 -9.10 1.39
C GLY A 197 -16.95 -8.38 2.52
N ASP A 198 -17.17 -8.84 3.75
CA ASP A 198 -16.54 -8.30 4.94
C ASP A 198 -15.83 -9.38 5.76
N LEU A 199 -14.90 -8.93 6.58
CA LEU A 199 -14.13 -9.75 7.50
C LEU A 199 -14.04 -9.06 8.86
N ASN A 200 -14.44 -9.79 9.92
CA ASN A 200 -14.19 -9.40 11.30
C ASN A 200 -13.13 -10.30 11.90
N ARG A 201 -12.14 -9.73 12.59
CA ARG A 201 -11.03 -10.49 13.14
C ARG A 201 -10.65 -10.00 14.53
N LEU A 202 -10.48 -10.92 15.46
CA LEU A 202 -9.76 -10.73 16.72
C LEU A 202 -8.37 -11.33 16.57
N HIS A 203 -7.33 -10.55 16.85
CA HIS A 203 -5.94 -10.97 16.87
C HIS A 203 -5.34 -10.67 18.24
N THR A 204 -4.64 -11.64 18.81
CA THR A 204 -3.85 -11.46 20.04
C THR A 204 -2.41 -11.83 19.77
N HIS A 205 -1.48 -11.18 20.48
CA HIS A 205 -0.06 -11.51 20.35
C HIS A 205 0.69 -11.34 21.66
N VAL A 206 1.74 -12.12 21.80
CA VAL A 206 2.75 -11.98 22.83
C VAL A 206 4.09 -11.79 22.13
N LYS A 207 4.81 -10.72 22.45
CA LYS A 207 6.14 -10.45 21.91
C LYS A 207 7.13 -10.30 23.05
N TYR A 208 8.16 -11.13 23.04
CA TYR A 208 9.32 -11.00 23.90
C TYR A 208 10.56 -10.65 23.07
N SER A 209 11.33 -9.65 23.50
CA SER A 209 12.55 -9.21 22.81
C SER A 209 13.79 -9.59 23.65
N PHE A 210 14.72 -10.31 23.09
CA PHE A 210 15.96 -10.75 23.76
C PHE A 210 17.00 -9.64 23.86
#